data_113529af50b55023788d76fff86c3174
#
_entry.id   113529af50b55023788d76fff86c3174
#
_cell.length_a   1.000
_cell.length_b   1.000
_cell.length_c   1.000
_cell.angle_alpha   90.00
_cell.angle_beta   90.00
_cell.angle_gamma   90.00
#
_symmetry.space_group_name_H-M   'P 1'
#
loop_
_entity.id
_entity.type
_entity.pdbx_description
1 polymer ?
#
loop_
_entity_poly.entity_id
_entity_poly.type
_entity_poly.pdbx_seq_one_letter_code
_entity_poly.pdbx_strand_id
1 'polypeptide(L)'
;KNMDPNRESVFHYMIWGDSYGDRGSSGQGWVGGRGFIVTVGPRFWGKSATPDVRVATFVHELGHNLGMDHGGTDGVNYKPNYMSIMNYRYQLRGLERADGTKYFGYSTRAYKDLDETKLDEKTGFGRNAYGLYYNGKPAWEAIDFNGNGKIDDEPVEADINGDGKKTVLTAPNDLKTL
;
A
#
# COMPACT_ATOMS: atom_id res chain seq x y z
N LYS A 1 17.01 21.15 -19.82
CA LYS A 1 16.93 19.70 -19.40
C LYS A 1 18.18 19.42 -18.57
N ASN A 2 17.98 19.03 -17.31
CA ASN A 2 19.09 18.78 -16.39
C ASN A 2 19.51 17.29 -16.35
N MET A 3 18.89 16.44 -17.14
CA MET A 3 19.17 15.01 -17.22
C MET A 3 19.56 14.64 -18.65
N ASP A 4 20.63 13.87 -18.78
CA ASP A 4 21.06 13.33 -20.06
C ASP A 4 20.01 12.33 -20.58
N PRO A 5 19.44 12.51 -21.78
CA PRO A 5 18.44 11.60 -22.34
C PRO A 5 18.89 10.13 -22.41
N ASN A 6 20.18 9.87 -22.56
CA ASN A 6 20.73 8.50 -22.59
C ASN A 6 20.64 7.81 -21.22
N ARG A 7 20.42 8.55 -20.14
CA ARG A 7 20.26 8.02 -18.79
C ARG A 7 18.81 7.75 -18.40
N GLU A 8 17.86 8.28 -19.16
CA GLU A 8 16.42 8.14 -18.84
C GLU A 8 15.93 6.68 -18.78
N SER A 9 16.62 5.75 -19.45
CA SER A 9 16.26 4.32 -19.45
C SER A 9 16.66 3.56 -18.19
N VAL A 10 17.63 4.10 -17.41
CA VAL A 10 18.24 3.39 -16.27
C VAL A 10 18.20 4.16 -14.95
N PHE A 11 17.77 5.42 -14.98
CA PHE A 11 17.70 6.26 -13.79
C PHE A 11 16.30 6.85 -13.59
N HIS A 12 15.83 6.85 -12.36
CA HIS A 12 14.66 7.61 -11.93
C HIS A 12 15.10 8.92 -11.31
N TYR A 13 14.55 10.03 -11.80
CA TYR A 13 14.88 11.37 -11.30
C TYR A 13 13.94 11.73 -10.14
N MET A 14 14.51 12.04 -8.98
CA MET A 14 13.73 12.41 -7.80
C MET A 14 14.04 13.86 -7.39
N ILE A 15 12.99 14.60 -7.04
CA ILE A 15 13.09 15.92 -6.41
C ILE A 15 12.56 15.80 -4.98
N TRP A 16 13.35 16.29 -4.04
CA TRP A 16 12.91 16.47 -2.66
C TRP A 16 12.49 17.92 -2.46
N GLY A 17 11.20 18.17 -2.27
CA GLY A 17 10.62 19.50 -2.08
C GLY A 17 10.00 19.67 -0.69
N ASP A 18 9.70 20.91 -0.33
CA ASP A 18 8.94 21.22 0.86
C ASP A 18 7.45 20.91 0.68
N SER A 19 6.90 21.32 -0.46
CA SER A 19 5.51 21.11 -0.83
C SER A 19 5.32 21.04 -2.35
N TYR A 20 4.20 20.47 -2.78
CA TYR A 20 3.75 20.49 -4.16
C TYR A 20 2.51 21.36 -4.29
N GLY A 21 2.71 22.57 -4.79
CA GLY A 21 1.65 23.60 -4.84
C GLY A 21 1.13 23.95 -3.45
N ASP A 22 -0.18 24.14 -3.34
CA ASP A 22 -0.87 24.49 -2.08
C ASP A 22 -1.55 23.28 -1.44
N ARG A 23 -1.07 22.07 -1.72
CA ARG A 23 -1.62 20.82 -1.20
C ARG A 23 -0.62 20.13 -0.27
N GLY A 24 -1.15 19.50 0.77
CA GLY A 24 -0.37 18.66 1.70
C GLY A 24 -0.10 17.25 1.18
N SER A 25 0.03 17.05 -0.15
CA SER A 25 0.44 15.76 -0.70
C SER A 25 1.83 15.39 -0.21
N SER A 26 2.04 14.12 0.14
CA SER A 26 3.37 13.64 0.56
C SER A 26 4.35 13.52 -0.62
N GLY A 27 3.83 13.26 -1.81
CA GLY A 27 4.62 13.15 -3.02
C GLY A 27 3.73 13.00 -4.26
N GLN A 28 4.38 12.78 -5.40
CA GLN A 28 3.72 12.41 -6.66
C GLN A 28 4.69 11.68 -7.58
N GLY A 29 4.30 10.51 -8.04
CA GLY A 29 4.90 9.73 -9.11
C GLY A 29 3.85 9.37 -10.17
N TRP A 30 4.32 9.05 -11.37
CA TRP A 30 3.47 8.54 -12.45
C TRP A 30 3.80 7.08 -12.71
N VAL A 31 2.78 6.26 -12.88
CA VAL A 31 2.94 4.83 -13.18
C VAL A 31 3.74 4.66 -14.48
N GLY A 32 4.85 3.95 -14.40
CA GLY A 32 5.80 3.79 -15.51
C GLY A 32 6.57 5.06 -15.87
N GLY A 33 6.51 6.11 -15.04
CA GLY A 33 7.24 7.37 -15.22
C GLY A 33 8.73 7.24 -14.94
N ARG A 34 9.46 8.32 -15.22
CA ARG A 34 10.92 8.38 -15.03
C ARG A 34 11.35 9.36 -13.95
N GLY A 35 10.39 9.94 -13.26
CA GLY A 35 10.66 10.88 -12.20
C GLY A 35 9.50 11.02 -11.25
N PHE A 36 9.81 11.41 -10.03
CA PHE A 36 8.85 11.64 -8.97
C PHE A 36 9.31 12.74 -8.01
N ILE A 37 8.40 13.23 -7.21
CA ILE A 37 8.70 14.21 -6.16
C ILE A 37 8.27 13.68 -4.80
N VAL A 38 9.01 14.04 -3.76
CA VAL A 38 8.67 13.84 -2.36
C VAL A 38 8.52 15.20 -1.71
N THR A 39 7.39 15.48 -1.07
CA THR A 39 7.00 16.80 -0.59
C THR A 39 6.49 16.79 0.85
N VAL A 40 7.25 16.15 1.73
CA VAL A 40 6.96 16.05 3.18
C VAL A 40 7.72 17.10 3.98
N GLY A 41 7.75 18.33 3.48
CA GLY A 41 8.39 19.45 4.18
C GLY A 41 7.54 20.06 5.29
N PRO A 42 8.11 20.96 6.09
CA PRO A 42 7.48 21.49 7.30
C PRO A 42 6.23 22.33 7.05
N ARG A 43 6.04 22.89 5.85
CA ARG A 43 4.87 23.74 5.55
C ARG A 43 3.54 23.03 5.82
N PHE A 44 3.40 21.77 5.40
CA PHE A 44 2.16 21.00 5.58
C PHE A 44 2.31 19.83 6.54
N TRP A 45 3.52 19.29 6.67
CA TRP A 45 3.76 18.07 7.44
C TRP A 45 4.32 18.35 8.83
N GLY A 46 5.10 19.43 9.01
CA GLY A 46 5.65 19.80 10.31
C GLY A 46 6.31 18.62 11.03
N LYS A 47 5.86 18.33 12.24
CA LYS A 47 6.33 17.18 13.04
C LYS A 47 5.88 15.82 12.52
N SER A 48 4.88 15.78 11.64
CA SER A 48 4.40 14.54 11.02
C SER A 48 5.35 13.99 9.94
N ALA A 49 6.31 14.81 9.46
CA ALA A 49 7.37 14.38 8.55
C ALA A 49 8.45 13.58 9.27
N THR A 50 8.07 12.48 9.90
CA THR A 50 8.99 11.56 10.57
C THR A 50 9.91 10.88 9.55
N PRO A 51 11.06 10.30 9.96
CA PRO A 51 11.90 9.49 9.07
C PRO A 51 11.10 8.39 8.34
N ASP A 52 10.20 7.71 9.04
CA ASP A 52 9.35 6.66 8.47
C ASP A 52 8.46 7.19 7.35
N VAL A 53 7.79 8.33 7.56
CA VAL A 53 6.93 8.97 6.55
C VAL A 53 7.72 9.39 5.31
N ARG A 54 8.96 9.87 5.50
CA ARG A 54 9.85 10.24 4.38
C ARG A 54 10.26 9.02 3.57
N VAL A 55 10.70 7.95 4.23
CA VAL A 55 11.04 6.67 3.58
C VAL A 55 9.81 6.08 2.89
N ALA A 56 8.69 6.03 3.58
CA ALA A 56 7.43 5.51 3.06
C ALA A 56 6.99 6.22 1.77
N THR A 57 7.01 7.56 1.78
CA THR A 57 6.65 8.34 0.59
C THR A 57 7.65 8.11 -0.55
N PHE A 58 8.96 8.14 -0.25
CA PHE A 58 9.97 7.88 -1.27
C PHE A 58 9.76 6.53 -1.96
N VAL A 59 9.58 5.46 -1.17
CA VAL A 59 9.38 4.10 -1.72
C VAL A 59 8.08 4.02 -2.51
N HIS A 60 7.00 4.66 -2.04
CA HIS A 60 5.71 4.70 -2.72
C HIS A 60 5.80 5.38 -4.10
N GLU A 61 6.37 6.59 -4.16
CA GLU A 61 6.48 7.33 -5.42
C GLU A 61 7.44 6.67 -6.42
N LEU A 62 8.52 6.06 -5.92
CA LEU A 62 9.38 5.21 -6.75
C LEU A 62 8.60 4.00 -7.29
N GLY A 63 7.74 3.41 -6.50
CA GLY A 63 6.87 2.30 -6.90
C GLY A 63 5.99 2.63 -8.10
N HIS A 64 5.43 3.82 -8.16
CA HIS A 64 4.72 4.30 -9.35
C HIS A 64 5.64 4.33 -10.58
N ASN A 65 6.84 4.86 -10.45
CA ASN A 65 7.80 4.86 -11.56
C ASN A 65 8.21 3.45 -12.01
N LEU A 66 8.18 2.49 -11.10
CA LEU A 66 8.42 1.07 -11.40
C LEU A 66 7.20 0.36 -12.00
N GLY A 67 6.08 1.06 -12.23
CA GLY A 67 4.91 0.52 -12.91
C GLY A 67 3.77 0.06 -12.01
N MET A 68 3.88 0.24 -10.69
CA MET A 68 2.85 -0.15 -9.73
C MET A 68 1.81 0.94 -9.52
N ASP A 69 0.55 0.56 -9.40
CA ASP A 69 -0.55 1.43 -8.98
C ASP A 69 -0.93 1.14 -7.50
N HIS A 70 -1.87 1.89 -6.95
CA HIS A 70 -2.28 1.79 -5.53
C HIS A 70 -2.86 0.43 -5.14
N GLY A 71 -3.36 -0.33 -6.08
CA GLY A 71 -3.78 -1.72 -5.92
C GLY A 71 -2.78 -2.74 -6.46
N GLY A 72 -1.57 -2.31 -6.81
CA GLY A 72 -0.53 -3.09 -7.46
C GLY A 72 -0.70 -3.07 -8.97
N THR A 73 -1.47 -4.00 -9.53
CA THR A 73 -1.78 -4.09 -10.97
C THR A 73 -3.05 -3.34 -11.37
N ASP A 74 -3.74 -2.73 -10.41
CA ASP A 74 -4.97 -1.96 -10.62
C ASP A 74 -5.00 -0.72 -9.73
N GLY A 75 -5.94 0.22 -9.99
CA GLY A 75 -6.11 1.45 -9.21
C GLY A 75 -7.01 1.29 -7.97
N VAL A 76 -7.43 0.08 -7.58
CA VAL A 76 -8.30 -0.15 -6.43
C VAL A 76 -7.49 0.03 -5.14
N ASN A 77 -7.82 1.08 -4.38
CA ASN A 77 -7.09 1.44 -3.18
C ASN A 77 -7.71 0.85 -1.90
N TYR A 78 -6.98 0.97 -0.78
CA TYR A 78 -7.39 0.53 0.56
C TYR A 78 -7.70 -0.96 0.69
N LYS A 79 -7.31 -1.80 -0.27
CA LYS A 79 -7.47 -3.26 -0.20
C LYS A 79 -6.76 -3.81 1.05
N PRO A 80 -7.46 -4.39 2.05
CA PRO A 80 -6.80 -4.80 3.30
C PRO A 80 -5.80 -5.95 3.09
N ASN A 81 -6.05 -6.81 2.12
CA ASN A 81 -5.20 -7.95 1.75
C ASN A 81 -3.98 -7.56 0.90
N TYR A 82 -3.97 -6.42 0.21
CA TYR A 82 -2.81 -5.95 -0.53
C TYR A 82 -1.82 -5.26 0.40
N MET A 83 -0.96 -6.06 1.03
CA MET A 83 0.00 -5.63 2.04
C MET A 83 1.29 -5.12 1.38
N SER A 84 1.20 -3.89 0.87
CA SER A 84 2.26 -3.18 0.17
C SER A 84 2.24 -1.70 0.55
N ILE A 85 3.41 -1.06 0.49
CA ILE A 85 3.54 0.40 0.65
C ILE A 85 2.81 1.17 -0.46
N MET A 86 2.50 0.55 -1.59
CA MET A 86 1.72 1.15 -2.68
C MET A 86 0.28 1.43 -2.26
N ASN A 87 -0.26 0.68 -1.33
CA ASN A 87 -1.60 0.83 -0.83
C ASN A 87 -1.67 1.95 0.23
N TYR A 88 -2.54 2.95 0.04
CA TYR A 88 -2.70 4.07 0.98
C TYR A 88 -3.05 3.63 2.41
N ARG A 89 -3.63 2.44 2.58
CA ARG A 89 -3.87 1.86 3.89
C ARG A 89 -2.58 1.70 4.70
N TYR A 90 -1.47 1.41 4.04
CA TYR A 90 -0.18 1.10 4.65
C TYR A 90 0.91 2.14 4.38
N GLN A 91 0.73 3.00 3.39
CA GLN A 91 1.74 3.95 2.92
C GLN A 91 2.44 4.69 4.05
N LEU A 92 1.70 5.39 4.91
CA LEU A 92 2.29 6.23 5.95
C LEU A 92 2.45 5.53 7.31
N ARG A 93 1.84 4.36 7.48
CA ARG A 93 1.85 3.62 8.74
C ARG A 93 2.86 2.49 8.76
N GLY A 94 3.26 2.00 7.58
CA GLY A 94 3.98 0.75 7.42
C GLY A 94 3.11 -0.48 7.66
N LEU A 95 3.64 -1.62 7.32
CA LEU A 95 3.07 -2.93 7.59
C LEU A 95 3.58 -3.42 8.95
N GLU A 96 2.69 -3.79 9.83
CA GLU A 96 3.05 -4.34 11.15
C GLU A 96 3.54 -5.79 11.00
N ARG A 97 4.67 -6.10 11.62
CA ARG A 97 5.25 -7.44 11.69
C ARG A 97 5.02 -8.08 13.05
N ALA A 98 5.12 -9.41 13.09
CA ALA A 98 4.94 -10.19 14.31
C ALA A 98 5.98 -9.87 15.42
N ASP A 99 7.13 -9.34 15.06
CA ASP A 99 8.17 -8.88 15.99
C ASP A 99 7.96 -7.45 16.52
N GLY A 100 6.82 -6.82 16.17
CA GLY A 100 6.48 -5.45 16.53
C GLY A 100 7.17 -4.37 15.70
N THR A 101 8.00 -4.75 14.71
CA THR A 101 8.61 -3.81 13.78
C THR A 101 7.65 -3.42 12.65
N LYS A 102 7.98 -2.33 11.96
CA LYS A 102 7.26 -1.90 10.75
C LYS A 102 8.09 -2.14 9.51
N TYR A 103 7.41 -2.50 8.44
CA TYR A 103 7.99 -2.68 7.12
C TYR A 103 7.42 -1.65 6.14
N PHE A 104 8.31 -0.91 5.50
CA PHE A 104 7.98 0.10 4.48
C PHE A 104 8.53 -0.34 3.14
N GLY A 105 7.81 -1.22 2.46
CA GLY A 105 8.26 -1.76 1.19
C GLY A 105 7.13 -2.43 0.41
N TYR A 106 7.49 -2.93 -0.74
CA TYR A 106 6.57 -3.59 -1.67
C TYR A 106 6.18 -4.99 -1.19
N SER A 107 5.04 -5.48 -1.68
CA SER A 107 4.63 -6.86 -1.46
C SER A 107 5.59 -7.82 -2.16
N THR A 108 6.17 -8.75 -1.39
CA THR A 108 7.10 -9.78 -1.89
C THR A 108 6.40 -11.09 -2.23
N ARG A 109 5.08 -11.17 -2.04
CA ARG A 109 4.26 -12.36 -2.28
C ARG A 109 2.82 -11.96 -2.59
N ALA A 110 2.12 -12.79 -3.36
CA ALA A 110 0.68 -12.63 -3.53
C ALA A 110 -0.05 -13.14 -2.28
N TYR A 111 -1.10 -12.45 -1.89
CA TYR A 111 -1.99 -12.85 -0.81
C TYR A 111 -3.30 -13.40 -1.38
N LYS A 112 -4.16 -13.95 -0.51
CA LYS A 112 -5.48 -14.44 -0.89
C LYS A 112 -6.32 -13.30 -1.46
N ASP A 113 -6.91 -13.51 -2.63
CA ASP A 113 -7.94 -12.62 -3.15
C ASP A 113 -9.18 -12.69 -2.25
N LEU A 114 -9.80 -11.55 -2.01
CA LEU A 114 -10.98 -11.44 -1.16
C LEU A 114 -12.17 -11.02 -2.02
N ASP A 115 -13.17 -11.88 -2.10
CA ASP A 115 -14.46 -11.55 -2.74
C ASP A 115 -15.39 -10.96 -1.67
N GLU A 116 -15.65 -9.67 -1.76
CA GLU A 116 -16.44 -8.91 -0.79
C GLU A 116 -17.91 -9.34 -0.71
N THR A 117 -18.38 -10.14 -1.68
CA THR A 117 -19.72 -10.74 -1.65
C THR A 117 -19.77 -12.06 -0.89
N LYS A 118 -18.62 -12.66 -0.54
CA LYS A 118 -18.53 -13.97 0.14
C LYS A 118 -17.19 -14.13 0.88
N LEU A 119 -16.92 -13.27 1.82
CA LEU A 119 -15.72 -13.29 2.64
C LEU A 119 -15.75 -14.46 3.64
N ASP A 120 -14.70 -15.28 3.62
CA ASP A 120 -14.48 -16.33 4.60
C ASP A 120 -13.62 -15.77 5.74
N GLU A 121 -14.25 -15.54 6.89
CA GLU A 121 -13.59 -14.92 8.05
C GLU A 121 -12.59 -15.85 8.75
N LYS A 122 -12.71 -17.16 8.57
CA LYS A 122 -11.88 -18.16 9.27
C LYS A 122 -10.43 -18.18 8.80
N THR A 123 -10.17 -17.73 7.57
CA THR A 123 -8.85 -17.85 6.93
C THR A 123 -8.09 -16.54 6.77
N GLY A 124 -8.68 -15.40 7.15
CA GLY A 124 -8.09 -14.08 7.02
C GLY A 124 -7.53 -13.83 5.61
N PHE A 125 -6.32 -13.29 5.51
CA PHE A 125 -5.64 -13.05 4.23
C PHE A 125 -4.84 -14.28 3.72
N GLY A 126 -5.06 -15.44 4.35
CA GLY A 126 -4.43 -16.69 3.98
C GLY A 126 -3.00 -16.85 4.51
N ARG A 127 -2.44 -18.05 4.32
CA ARG A 127 -1.12 -18.43 4.88
C ARG A 127 0.03 -17.55 4.39
N ASN A 128 -0.08 -16.96 3.21
CA ASN A 128 0.94 -16.06 2.68
C ASN A 128 1.08 -14.77 3.49
N ALA A 129 0.09 -14.42 4.32
CA ALA A 129 0.17 -13.26 5.23
C ALA A 129 0.92 -13.56 6.53
N TYR A 130 1.46 -14.77 6.69
CA TYR A 130 2.22 -15.15 7.89
C TYR A 130 3.34 -14.17 8.22
N GLY A 131 3.40 -13.76 9.47
CA GLY A 131 4.36 -12.81 10.00
C GLY A 131 3.95 -11.33 9.87
N LEU A 132 2.78 -11.05 9.25
CA LEU A 132 2.21 -9.70 9.14
C LEU A 132 0.95 -9.57 10.02
N TYR A 133 0.68 -8.35 10.46
CA TYR A 133 -0.48 -8.04 11.30
C TYR A 133 -1.44 -7.11 10.57
N TYR A 134 -2.69 -7.27 10.88
CA TYR A 134 -3.79 -6.42 10.41
C TYR A 134 -4.64 -5.99 11.59
N ASN A 135 -4.73 -4.68 11.84
CA ASN A 135 -5.45 -4.11 12.98
C ASN A 135 -5.03 -4.76 14.33
N GLY A 136 -3.72 -5.01 14.52
CA GLY A 136 -3.17 -5.56 15.75
C GLY A 136 -3.39 -7.07 15.94
N LYS A 137 -3.88 -7.79 14.91
CA LYS A 137 -4.07 -9.24 14.92
C LYS A 137 -3.29 -9.90 13.79
N PRO A 138 -2.91 -11.19 13.94
CA PRO A 138 -2.28 -11.93 12.85
C PRO A 138 -3.14 -11.94 11.58
N ALA A 139 -2.57 -11.46 10.47
CA ALA A 139 -3.31 -11.31 9.21
C ALA A 139 -3.64 -12.65 8.53
N TRP A 140 -3.03 -13.76 8.98
CA TRP A 140 -3.27 -15.11 8.48
C TRP A 140 -4.29 -15.91 9.29
N GLU A 141 -4.78 -15.35 10.39
CA GLU A 141 -5.80 -15.94 11.26
C GLU A 141 -7.18 -15.38 10.91
N ALA A 142 -8.18 -15.80 11.67
CA ALA A 142 -9.56 -15.37 11.49
C ALA A 142 -9.72 -13.85 11.67
N ILE A 143 -10.42 -13.22 10.72
CA ILE A 143 -10.70 -11.78 10.71
C ILE A 143 -12.22 -11.58 10.62
N ASP A 144 -12.78 -10.83 11.54
CA ASP A 144 -14.14 -10.31 11.48
C ASP A 144 -14.20 -9.19 10.42
N PHE A 145 -14.63 -9.55 9.21
CA PHE A 145 -14.67 -8.62 8.08
C PHE A 145 -15.90 -7.71 8.11
N ASN A 146 -17.02 -8.21 8.64
CA ASN A 146 -18.27 -7.46 8.70
C ASN A 146 -18.42 -6.60 9.98
N GLY A 147 -17.49 -6.75 10.93
CA GLY A 147 -17.42 -5.93 12.16
C GLY A 147 -18.51 -6.24 13.18
N ASN A 148 -19.09 -7.44 13.15
CA ASN A 148 -20.17 -7.82 14.05
C ASN A 148 -19.68 -8.35 15.43
N GLY A 149 -18.37 -8.44 15.63
CA GLY A 149 -17.72 -8.82 16.89
C GLY A 149 -17.50 -10.33 17.07
N LYS A 150 -17.76 -11.14 16.05
CA LYS A 150 -17.54 -12.60 16.05
C LYS A 150 -16.95 -13.05 14.72
N ILE A 151 -16.50 -14.29 14.67
CA ILE A 151 -16.11 -14.96 13.42
C ILE A 151 -17.29 -15.81 12.98
N ASP A 152 -17.84 -15.51 11.82
CA ASP A 152 -18.99 -16.20 11.28
C ASP A 152 -18.59 -17.54 10.64
N ASP A 153 -19.48 -18.54 10.76
CA ASP A 153 -19.26 -19.87 10.18
C ASP A 153 -19.52 -19.89 8.68
N GLU A 154 -20.46 -19.09 8.22
CA GLU A 154 -20.82 -18.91 6.83
C GLU A 154 -20.16 -17.67 6.24
N PRO A 155 -19.91 -17.63 4.92
CA PRO A 155 -19.34 -16.44 4.28
C PRO A 155 -20.21 -15.20 4.48
N VAL A 156 -19.56 -14.06 4.70
CA VAL A 156 -20.22 -12.77 4.93
C VAL A 156 -19.98 -11.80 3.77
N GLU A 157 -20.86 -10.81 3.66
CA GLU A 157 -20.69 -9.68 2.74
C GLU A 157 -20.22 -8.44 3.48
N ALA A 158 -19.15 -7.79 3.00
CA ALA A 158 -18.72 -6.50 3.52
C ALA A 158 -17.90 -5.74 2.48
N ASP A 159 -18.10 -4.42 2.41
CA ASP A 159 -17.22 -3.49 1.69
C ASP A 159 -16.02 -3.21 2.61
N ILE A 160 -14.93 -3.97 2.43
CA ILE A 160 -13.77 -3.92 3.35
C ILE A 160 -12.69 -2.94 2.93
N ASN A 161 -12.76 -2.41 1.71
CA ASN A 161 -11.91 -1.32 1.25
C ASN A 161 -12.58 0.06 1.36
N GLY A 162 -13.89 0.11 1.56
CA GLY A 162 -14.67 1.33 1.80
C GLY A 162 -14.93 2.16 0.54
N ASP A 163 -14.97 1.54 -0.64
CA ASP A 163 -15.20 2.24 -1.91
C ASP A 163 -16.68 2.31 -2.35
N GLY A 164 -17.58 1.75 -1.53
CA GLY A 164 -19.02 1.71 -1.79
C GLY A 164 -19.46 0.60 -2.75
N LYS A 165 -18.56 -0.32 -3.10
CA LYS A 165 -18.83 -1.47 -3.96
C LYS A 165 -18.42 -2.75 -3.24
N LYS A 166 -18.89 -3.87 -3.75
CA LYS A 166 -18.44 -5.20 -3.32
C LYS A 166 -17.89 -5.94 -4.53
N THR A 167 -16.59 -6.05 -4.57
CA THR A 167 -15.83 -6.60 -5.71
C THR A 167 -14.83 -7.64 -5.25
N VAL A 168 -14.07 -8.21 -6.18
CA VAL A 168 -12.93 -9.07 -5.84
C VAL A 168 -11.69 -8.21 -5.68
N LEU A 169 -11.13 -8.19 -4.49
CA LEU A 169 -9.91 -7.47 -4.15
C LEU A 169 -8.70 -8.38 -4.37
N THR A 170 -7.97 -8.16 -5.45
CA THR A 170 -6.73 -8.88 -5.75
C THR A 170 -5.56 -8.36 -4.92
N ALA A 171 -4.59 -9.22 -4.64
CA ALA A 171 -3.40 -8.87 -3.86
C ALA A 171 -2.13 -9.42 -4.50
N PRO A 172 -1.60 -8.77 -5.53
CA PRO A 172 -0.47 -9.24 -6.31
C PRO A 172 0.85 -9.23 -5.52
N ASN A 173 1.84 -9.95 -6.08
CA ASN A 173 3.22 -9.82 -5.68
C ASN A 173 3.89 -8.73 -6.52
N ASP A 174 4.21 -7.59 -5.92
CA ASP A 174 4.78 -6.44 -6.60
C ASP A 174 6.11 -6.77 -7.30
N LEU A 175 6.96 -7.59 -6.68
CA LEU A 175 8.25 -7.96 -7.25
C LEU A 175 8.15 -8.88 -8.49
N LYS A 176 6.97 -9.42 -8.78
CA LYS A 176 6.74 -10.18 -10.01
C LYS A 176 6.21 -9.32 -11.16
N THR A 177 5.78 -8.10 -10.87
CA THR A 177 5.28 -7.14 -11.85
C THR A 177 6.37 -6.16 -12.31
N LEU A 178 7.51 -6.14 -11.60
CA LEU A 178 8.74 -5.42 -11.97
C LEU A 178 9.57 -6.23 -12.95
#